data_09e470a0c22592d45f01668f59db46ec
#
_entry.id   09e470a0c22592d45f01668f59db46ec
#
_cell.length_a   1.000
_cell.length_b   1.000
_cell.length_c   1.000
_cell.angle_alpha   90.00
_cell.angle_beta   90.00
_cell.angle_gamma   90.00
#
_symmetry.space_group_name_H-M   'P 1'
#
loop_
_entity.id
_entity.type
_entity.pdbx_description
1 polymer ?
#
loop_
_entity_poly.entity_id
_entity_poly.type
_entity_poly.pdbx_seq_one_letter_code
_entity_poly.pdbx_strand_id
1 'polypeptide(L)'
;MPRGEGKPAAKRTRRVSGDPTTLAMMAKLATSLLDAQDAAALMIGPADPKELLQAEFPNKMAMELPYFAADGKPTGFKRWRYLEDSRTALEQKTDKKPLRYIQAGGSVTEAYLPPLTDWKSVQQDPDVPIAITEGELKAACATKLGWPTIGLGGVYSFKSSKKRVPL
;
A
#
# COMPACT_ATOMS: atom_id res chain seq x y z
N MET A 1 -44.55 -30.09 41.60
CA MET A 1 -44.06 -28.79 41.08
C MET A 1 -42.84 -29.06 40.21
N PRO A 2 -42.95 -29.09 38.87
CA PRO A 2 -41.76 -29.25 38.01
C PRO A 2 -41.07 -27.91 37.82
N ARG A 3 -39.74 -27.89 37.95
CA ARG A 3 -38.86 -26.73 37.73
C ARG A 3 -38.72 -26.49 36.23
N GLY A 4 -38.98 -25.24 35.81
CA GLY A 4 -38.87 -24.79 34.46
C GLY A 4 -37.43 -24.86 33.96
N GLU A 5 -37.21 -25.48 32.81
CA GLU A 5 -35.96 -25.48 32.08
C GLU A 5 -35.73 -24.13 31.44
N GLY A 6 -34.64 -23.43 31.86
CA GLY A 6 -34.23 -22.18 31.26
C GLY A 6 -33.66 -22.44 29.85
N LYS A 7 -34.26 -21.81 28.86
CA LYS A 7 -33.75 -21.77 27.48
C LYS A 7 -32.31 -21.18 27.46
N PRO A 8 -31.37 -21.78 26.77
CA PRO A 8 -30.04 -21.21 26.64
C PRO A 8 -30.10 -19.91 25.82
N ALA A 9 -29.53 -18.86 26.39
CA ALA A 9 -29.41 -17.56 25.73
C ALA A 9 -28.57 -17.70 24.46
N ALA A 10 -29.15 -17.32 23.32
CA ALA A 10 -28.45 -17.28 22.03
C ALA A 10 -27.21 -16.37 22.14
N LYS A 11 -26.02 -16.93 21.94
CA LYS A 11 -24.77 -16.18 21.81
C LYS A 11 -24.92 -15.25 20.62
N ARG A 12 -25.06 -13.93 20.89
CA ARG A 12 -24.94 -12.89 19.88
C ARG A 12 -23.52 -12.97 19.33
N THR A 13 -23.36 -13.52 18.15
CA THR A 13 -22.16 -13.39 17.33
C THR A 13 -21.92 -11.89 17.12
N ARG A 14 -20.93 -11.37 17.81
CA ARG A 14 -20.45 -10.00 17.62
C ARG A 14 -20.00 -9.90 16.17
N ARG A 15 -20.78 -9.24 15.29
CA ARG A 15 -20.31 -8.83 13.97
C ARG A 15 -19.08 -7.95 14.23
N VAL A 16 -17.90 -8.44 13.88
CA VAL A 16 -16.70 -7.63 13.75
C VAL A 16 -16.99 -6.73 12.55
N SER A 17 -17.51 -5.55 12.80
CA SER A 17 -17.57 -4.49 11.79
C SER A 17 -16.12 -4.07 11.58
N GLY A 18 -15.49 -4.57 10.53
CA GLY A 18 -14.16 -4.11 10.15
C GLY A 18 -14.20 -2.59 9.94
N ASP A 19 -13.13 -1.91 10.35
CA ASP A 19 -12.93 -0.50 10.04
C ASP A 19 -13.13 -0.24 8.54
N PRO A 20 -13.93 0.78 8.14
CA PRO A 20 -14.22 1.07 6.74
C PRO A 20 -12.98 1.23 5.87
N THR A 21 -11.91 1.84 6.40
CA THR A 21 -10.63 2.02 5.68
C THR A 21 -9.98 0.67 5.42
N THR A 22 -9.97 -0.22 6.40
CA THR A 22 -9.45 -1.60 6.24
C THR A 22 -10.23 -2.37 5.18
N LEU A 23 -11.56 -2.27 5.17
CA LEU A 23 -12.38 -2.94 4.16
C LEU A 23 -12.10 -2.41 2.76
N ALA A 24 -12.04 -1.09 2.59
CA ALA A 24 -11.72 -0.46 1.31
C ALA A 24 -10.29 -0.81 0.83
N MET A 25 -9.32 -0.86 1.76
CA MET A 25 -7.96 -1.28 1.49
C MET A 25 -7.91 -2.73 0.99
N MET A 26 -8.56 -3.66 1.69
CA MET A 26 -8.59 -5.06 1.29
C MET A 26 -9.27 -5.26 -0.06
N ALA A 27 -10.37 -4.56 -0.32
CA ALA A 27 -11.03 -4.56 -1.62
C ALA A 27 -10.08 -4.08 -2.73
N LYS A 28 -9.29 -3.02 -2.45
CA LYS A 28 -8.29 -2.52 -3.40
C LYS A 28 -7.15 -3.51 -3.64
N LEU A 29 -6.62 -4.14 -2.60
CA LEU A 29 -5.58 -5.16 -2.71
C LEU A 29 -6.05 -6.34 -3.54
N ALA A 30 -7.28 -6.82 -3.32
CA ALA A 30 -7.88 -7.90 -4.08
C ALA A 30 -7.93 -7.61 -5.59
N THR A 31 -8.19 -6.35 -6.02
CA THR A 31 -8.12 -5.96 -7.43
C THR A 31 -6.71 -6.05 -8.03
N SER A 32 -5.70 -6.20 -7.19
CA SER A 32 -4.30 -6.37 -7.56
C SER A 32 -3.78 -7.78 -7.26
N LEU A 33 -4.68 -8.74 -7.04
CA LEU A 33 -4.40 -10.14 -6.70
C LEU A 33 -3.56 -10.31 -5.41
N LEU A 34 -3.67 -9.34 -4.51
CA LEU A 34 -3.02 -9.37 -3.20
C LEU A 34 -4.07 -9.66 -2.11
N ASP A 35 -3.70 -10.47 -1.13
CA ASP A 35 -4.57 -10.87 -0.03
C ASP A 35 -4.07 -10.33 1.33
N ALA A 36 -4.67 -10.81 2.43
CA ALA A 36 -4.31 -10.36 3.77
C ALA A 36 -2.90 -10.80 4.20
N GLN A 37 -2.41 -11.94 3.73
CA GLN A 37 -1.04 -12.39 3.98
C GLN A 37 -0.04 -11.48 3.27
N ASP A 38 -0.33 -11.13 2.01
CA ASP A 38 0.49 -10.20 1.26
C ASP A 38 0.51 -8.82 1.92
N ALA A 39 -0.65 -8.32 2.36
CA ALA A 39 -0.74 -7.06 3.07
C ALA A 39 0.16 -7.05 4.32
N ALA A 40 0.15 -8.14 5.09
CA ALA A 40 1.01 -8.28 6.26
C ALA A 40 2.50 -8.34 5.90
N ALA A 41 2.88 -9.13 4.88
CA ALA A 41 4.26 -9.25 4.41
C ALA A 41 4.80 -7.92 3.84
N LEU A 42 3.94 -7.17 3.16
CA LEU A 42 4.24 -5.85 2.59
C LEU A 42 4.09 -4.72 3.62
N MET A 43 3.69 -5.02 4.85
CA MET A 43 3.39 -4.06 5.92
C MET A 43 2.40 -2.98 5.47
N ILE A 44 1.50 -3.29 4.54
CA ILE A 44 0.46 -2.39 4.06
C ILE A 44 -0.66 -2.32 5.09
N GLY A 45 -1.01 -1.11 5.51
CA GLY A 45 -2.07 -0.85 6.49
C GLY A 45 -2.86 0.41 6.16
N PRO A 46 -3.95 0.66 6.91
CA PRO A 46 -4.63 1.96 6.88
C PRO A 46 -3.65 3.07 7.24
N ALA A 47 -3.67 4.16 6.47
CA ALA A 47 -2.87 5.34 6.80
C ALA A 47 -3.39 6.03 8.07
N ASP A 48 -2.48 6.52 8.92
CA ASP A 48 -2.87 7.34 10.08
C ASP A 48 -3.37 8.72 9.60
N PRO A 49 -4.63 9.10 9.88
CA PRO A 49 -5.16 10.41 9.55
C PRO A 49 -4.32 11.58 10.08
N LYS A 50 -3.67 11.41 11.24
CA LYS A 50 -2.80 12.43 11.82
C LYS A 50 -1.57 12.70 10.98
N GLU A 51 -0.96 11.65 10.45
CA GLU A 51 0.21 11.79 9.55
C GLU A 51 -0.16 12.48 8.23
N LEU A 52 -1.33 12.16 7.65
CA LEU A 52 -1.82 12.83 6.47
C LEU A 52 -2.01 14.33 6.71
N LEU A 53 -2.60 14.70 7.84
CA LEU A 53 -2.80 16.11 8.22
C LEU A 53 -1.48 16.84 8.49
N GLN A 54 -0.53 16.20 9.16
CA GLN A 54 0.82 16.75 9.39
C GLN A 54 1.58 16.98 8.07
N ALA A 55 1.33 16.14 7.08
CA ALA A 55 1.89 16.28 5.73
C ALA A 55 1.07 17.23 4.82
N GLU A 56 0.11 17.97 5.38
CA GLU A 56 -0.77 18.92 4.68
C GLU A 56 -1.65 18.28 3.58
N PHE A 57 -1.97 17.00 3.72
CA PHE A 57 -2.85 16.28 2.79
C PHE A 57 -4.29 16.20 3.30
N PRO A 58 -5.29 16.19 2.39
CA PRO A 58 -6.68 15.98 2.76
C PRO A 58 -6.87 14.69 3.54
N ASN A 59 -7.65 14.75 4.63
CA ASN A 59 -8.02 13.59 5.43
C ASN A 59 -9.07 12.76 4.68
N LYS A 60 -8.58 11.82 3.87
CA LYS A 60 -9.40 10.84 3.14
C LYS A 60 -8.94 9.43 3.52
N MET A 61 -9.81 8.45 3.31
CA MET A 61 -9.40 7.04 3.45
C MET A 61 -8.21 6.76 2.56
N ALA A 62 -7.12 6.33 3.15
CA ALA A 62 -5.89 5.99 2.45
C ALA A 62 -5.24 4.75 3.04
N MET A 63 -4.44 4.06 2.25
CA MET A 63 -3.52 3.03 2.72
C MET A 63 -2.09 3.51 2.64
N GLU A 64 -1.29 3.04 3.56
CA GLU A 64 0.15 3.26 3.62
C GLU A 64 0.88 2.18 2.85
N LEU A 65 1.88 2.58 2.09
CA LEU A 65 2.75 1.73 1.27
C LEU A 65 4.21 1.96 1.71
N PRO A 66 4.71 1.19 2.69
CA PRO A 66 6.10 1.26 3.13
C PRO A 66 7.05 0.78 2.06
N TYR A 67 8.26 1.35 2.02
CA TYR A 67 9.33 0.96 1.12
C TYR A 67 10.41 0.18 1.85
N PHE A 68 11.10 -0.70 1.13
CA PHE A 68 12.05 -1.64 1.70
C PHE A 68 13.38 -1.58 0.97
N ALA A 69 14.45 -1.77 1.72
CA ALA A 69 15.79 -2.01 1.18
C ALA A 69 15.92 -3.47 0.69
N ALA A 70 16.99 -3.76 -0.04
CA ALA A 70 17.26 -5.11 -0.55
C ALA A 70 17.43 -6.18 0.54
N ASP A 71 17.67 -5.79 1.80
CA ASP A 71 17.70 -6.71 2.94
C ASP A 71 16.30 -6.98 3.55
N GLY A 72 15.25 -6.48 2.91
CA GLY A 72 13.87 -6.64 3.35
C GLY A 72 13.46 -5.74 4.51
N LYS A 73 14.32 -4.83 4.97
CA LYS A 73 13.98 -3.90 6.05
C LYS A 73 13.31 -2.64 5.51
N PRO A 74 12.35 -2.06 6.24
CA PRO A 74 11.77 -0.77 5.89
C PRO A 74 12.85 0.32 5.83
N THR A 75 12.82 1.17 4.78
CA THR A 75 13.75 2.31 4.63
C THR A 75 13.31 3.52 5.44
N GLY A 76 12.07 3.52 5.94
CA GLY A 76 11.43 4.67 6.54
C GLY A 76 10.72 5.57 5.51
N PHE A 77 11.01 5.41 4.23
CA PHE A 77 10.23 6.06 3.18
C PHE A 77 8.90 5.34 2.99
N LYS A 78 7.85 6.09 2.74
CA LYS A 78 6.51 5.57 2.46
C LYS A 78 5.75 6.49 1.53
N ARG A 79 4.77 5.94 0.87
CA ARG A 79 3.75 6.68 0.13
C ARG A 79 2.39 6.31 0.67
N TRP A 80 1.43 7.19 0.44
CA TRP A 80 0.03 6.89 0.73
C TRP A 80 -0.75 6.82 -0.58
N ARG A 81 -1.74 5.95 -0.60
CA ARG A 81 -2.68 5.83 -1.70
C ARG A 81 -4.09 6.06 -1.20
N TYR A 82 -4.77 7.05 -1.75
CA TYR A 82 -6.19 7.24 -1.49
C TYR A 82 -7.02 6.07 -2.01
N LEU A 83 -7.98 5.63 -1.21
CA LEU A 83 -8.88 4.51 -1.50
C LEU A 83 -10.19 4.96 -2.15
N GLU A 84 -10.50 6.24 -2.02
CA GLU A 84 -11.66 6.86 -2.62
C GLU A 84 -11.28 7.61 -3.91
N ASP A 85 -12.10 7.45 -4.95
CA ASP A 85 -11.99 8.27 -6.17
C ASP A 85 -12.79 9.59 -6.04
N SER A 86 -13.13 10.01 -4.79
CA SER A 86 -13.86 11.23 -4.54
C SER A 86 -13.00 12.44 -4.89
N ARG A 87 -13.41 13.18 -5.93
CA ARG A 87 -12.82 14.48 -6.25
C ARG A 87 -13.21 15.49 -5.16
N THR A 88 -12.26 16.28 -4.71
CA THR A 88 -12.55 17.47 -3.90
C THR A 88 -13.33 18.48 -4.74
N ALA A 89 -14.02 19.42 -4.10
CA ALA A 89 -14.73 20.48 -4.80
C ALA A 89 -13.80 21.30 -5.72
N LEU A 90 -12.51 21.44 -5.35
CA LEU A 90 -11.50 22.12 -6.16
C LEU A 90 -11.09 21.29 -7.38
N GLU A 91 -10.88 19.98 -7.21
CA GLU A 91 -10.57 19.05 -8.31
C GLU A 91 -11.72 18.94 -9.31
N GLN A 92 -12.97 19.01 -8.85
CA GLN A 92 -14.15 19.06 -9.71
C GLN A 92 -14.20 20.34 -10.57
N LYS A 93 -13.85 21.50 -9.98
CA LYS A 93 -13.85 22.79 -10.68
C LYS A 93 -12.72 22.93 -11.70
N THR A 94 -11.60 22.26 -11.48
CA THR A 94 -10.39 22.42 -12.31
C THR A 94 -10.21 21.32 -13.36
N ASP A 95 -11.15 20.37 -13.45
CA ASP A 95 -11.09 19.17 -14.30
C ASP A 95 -9.78 18.36 -14.17
N LYS A 96 -9.06 18.55 -13.06
CA LYS A 96 -7.85 17.79 -12.75
C LYS A 96 -8.22 16.37 -12.32
N LYS A 97 -7.45 15.40 -12.77
CA LYS A 97 -7.58 14.02 -12.30
C LYS A 97 -7.37 13.97 -10.78
N PRO A 98 -8.18 13.18 -10.03
CA PRO A 98 -8.01 13.07 -8.59
C PRO A 98 -6.61 12.55 -8.27
N LEU A 99 -6.00 13.16 -7.26
CA LEU A 99 -4.70 12.73 -6.74
C LEU A 99 -4.88 11.35 -6.09
N ARG A 100 -4.17 10.35 -6.58
CA ARG A 100 -4.27 8.97 -6.09
C ARG A 100 -3.14 8.59 -5.15
N TYR A 101 -1.93 9.05 -5.44
CA TYR A 101 -0.73 8.77 -4.66
C TYR A 101 -0.11 10.05 -4.16
N ILE A 102 0.30 10.03 -2.90
CA ILE A 102 0.92 11.15 -2.22
C ILE A 102 2.14 10.66 -1.43
N GLN A 103 3.08 11.56 -1.19
CA GLN A 103 4.26 11.34 -0.35
C GLN A 103 4.63 12.62 0.37
N ALA A 104 5.35 12.52 1.47
CA ALA A 104 5.76 13.67 2.26
C ALA A 104 6.54 14.68 1.41
N GLY A 105 6.25 15.96 1.58
CA GLY A 105 6.94 17.04 0.91
C GLY A 105 8.44 17.00 1.19
N GLY A 106 9.26 17.22 0.16
CA GLY A 106 10.72 17.18 0.30
C GLY A 106 11.36 15.80 0.29
N SER A 107 10.57 14.71 0.37
CA SER A 107 11.09 13.34 0.27
C SER A 107 11.73 13.06 -1.09
N VAL A 108 12.74 12.19 -1.09
CA VAL A 108 13.38 11.69 -2.31
C VAL A 108 12.59 10.49 -2.81
N THR A 109 12.41 10.38 -4.12
CA THR A 109 11.80 9.19 -4.72
C THR A 109 12.75 7.99 -4.56
N GLU A 110 12.20 6.88 -4.10
CA GLU A 110 12.89 5.59 -3.96
C GLU A 110 12.28 4.55 -4.91
N ALA A 111 13.06 3.53 -5.26
CA ALA A 111 12.56 2.34 -5.93
C ALA A 111 11.81 1.46 -4.91
N TYR A 112 10.66 0.95 -5.29
CA TYR A 112 9.89 0.04 -4.46
C TYR A 112 10.35 -1.40 -4.71
N LEU A 113 10.93 -2.02 -3.70
CA LEU A 113 11.36 -3.42 -3.68
C LEU A 113 10.40 -4.22 -2.81
N PRO A 114 9.41 -4.94 -3.35
CA PRO A 114 8.49 -5.73 -2.54
C PRO A 114 9.25 -6.79 -1.74
N PRO A 115 9.08 -6.91 -0.40
CA PRO A 115 9.80 -7.91 0.41
C PRO A 115 9.17 -9.31 0.26
N LEU A 116 8.74 -9.66 -0.93
CA LEU A 116 8.17 -10.95 -1.31
C LEU A 116 9.16 -11.85 -2.06
N THR A 117 10.41 -11.40 -2.18
CA THR A 117 11.55 -12.14 -2.75
C THR A 117 12.82 -11.76 -2.00
N ASP A 118 13.84 -12.62 -2.10
CA ASP A 118 15.18 -12.30 -1.59
C ASP A 118 15.93 -11.43 -2.59
N TRP A 119 15.83 -10.11 -2.44
CA TRP A 119 16.48 -9.15 -3.31
C TRP A 119 18.01 -9.24 -3.28
N LYS A 120 18.62 -9.72 -2.19
CA LYS A 120 20.08 -9.92 -2.13
C LYS A 120 20.51 -11.04 -3.07
N SER A 121 19.79 -12.16 -3.05
CA SER A 121 20.05 -13.25 -4.00
C SER A 121 19.80 -12.82 -5.44
N VAL A 122 18.71 -12.08 -5.70
CA VAL A 122 18.42 -11.53 -7.04
C VAL A 122 19.55 -10.62 -7.55
N GLN A 123 20.12 -9.78 -6.67
CA GLN A 123 21.24 -8.88 -7.06
C GLN A 123 22.54 -9.62 -7.36
N GLN A 124 22.72 -10.82 -6.84
CA GLN A 124 23.93 -11.63 -7.02
C GLN A 124 23.87 -12.56 -8.22
N ASP A 125 22.70 -12.79 -8.77
CA ASP A 125 22.48 -13.69 -9.89
C ASP A 125 22.14 -12.91 -11.17
N PRO A 126 23.11 -12.78 -12.11
CA PRO A 126 22.90 -12.03 -13.34
C PRO A 126 21.90 -12.71 -14.30
N ASP A 127 21.59 -13.98 -14.09
CA ASP A 127 20.66 -14.75 -14.94
C ASP A 127 19.20 -14.57 -14.49
N VAL A 128 18.95 -13.98 -13.33
CA VAL A 128 17.60 -13.68 -12.85
C VAL A 128 17.05 -12.42 -13.54
N PRO A 129 16.03 -12.52 -14.37
CA PRO A 129 15.44 -11.36 -15.01
C PRO A 129 14.68 -10.50 -13.99
N ILE A 130 14.92 -9.19 -14.03
CA ILE A 130 14.21 -8.20 -13.20
C ILE A 130 13.26 -7.41 -14.09
N ALA A 131 11.99 -7.36 -13.69
CA ALA A 131 11.01 -6.48 -14.33
C ALA A 131 10.96 -5.12 -13.64
N ILE A 132 10.60 -4.08 -14.39
CA ILE A 132 10.34 -2.73 -13.85
C ILE A 132 8.93 -2.32 -14.26
N THR A 133 8.14 -1.82 -13.31
CA THR A 133 6.77 -1.38 -13.57
C THR A 133 6.46 -0.06 -12.87
N GLU A 134 5.43 0.63 -13.34
CA GLU A 134 4.86 1.76 -12.63
C GLU A 134 3.89 1.26 -11.54
N GLY A 135 4.14 1.67 -10.31
CA GLY A 135 3.25 1.47 -9.16
C GLY A 135 3.59 0.24 -8.32
N GLU A 136 3.45 0.46 -7.01
CA GLU A 136 3.86 -0.46 -5.95
C GLU A 136 3.06 -1.77 -5.96
N LEU A 137 1.73 -1.69 -6.12
CA LEU A 137 0.87 -2.88 -6.09
C LEU A 137 1.08 -3.80 -7.29
N LYS A 138 1.43 -3.24 -8.47
CA LYS A 138 1.77 -4.06 -9.64
C LYS A 138 3.08 -4.79 -9.42
N ALA A 139 4.08 -4.10 -8.86
CA ALA A 139 5.36 -4.71 -8.52
C ALA A 139 5.17 -5.83 -7.49
N ALA A 140 4.40 -5.59 -6.44
CA ALA A 140 4.10 -6.59 -5.42
C ALA A 140 3.39 -7.83 -6.01
N CYS A 141 2.38 -7.61 -6.86
CA CYS A 141 1.66 -8.70 -7.53
C CYS A 141 2.60 -9.54 -8.41
N ALA A 142 3.42 -8.90 -9.25
CA ALA A 142 4.35 -9.61 -10.13
C ALA A 142 5.40 -10.38 -9.32
N THR A 143 5.95 -9.78 -8.26
CA THR A 143 6.92 -10.45 -7.38
C THR A 143 6.29 -11.64 -6.66
N LYS A 144 5.06 -11.54 -6.16
CA LYS A 144 4.28 -12.65 -5.60
C LYS A 144 4.16 -13.82 -6.58
N LEU A 145 4.00 -13.51 -7.87
CA LEU A 145 3.88 -14.51 -8.94
C LEU A 145 5.23 -15.07 -9.42
N GLY A 146 6.33 -14.77 -8.74
CA GLY A 146 7.66 -15.29 -9.03
C GLY A 146 8.50 -14.43 -9.98
N TRP A 147 8.06 -13.21 -10.32
CA TRP A 147 8.79 -12.27 -11.16
C TRP A 147 9.37 -11.14 -10.29
N PRO A 148 10.65 -11.15 -9.92
CA PRO A 148 11.27 -10.05 -9.21
C PRO A 148 11.02 -8.73 -9.93
N THR A 149 10.24 -7.84 -9.32
CA THR A 149 9.75 -6.64 -10.00
C THR A 149 9.95 -5.39 -9.14
N ILE A 150 10.65 -4.42 -9.71
CA ILE A 150 10.87 -3.10 -9.10
C ILE A 150 9.70 -2.19 -9.47
N GLY A 151 9.10 -1.55 -8.45
CA GLY A 151 8.05 -0.56 -8.62
C GLY A 151 8.63 0.86 -8.67
N LEU A 152 8.17 1.68 -9.63
CA LEU A 152 8.47 3.10 -9.68
C LEU A 152 7.22 3.90 -9.30
N GLY A 153 7.38 4.98 -8.53
CA GLY A 153 6.30 5.86 -8.13
C GLY A 153 5.66 6.68 -9.27
N GLY A 154 6.16 6.53 -10.49
CA GLY A 154 5.70 7.14 -11.74
C GLY A 154 6.71 6.91 -12.84
N VAL A 155 6.28 6.96 -14.10
CA VAL A 155 7.13 6.67 -15.29
C VAL A 155 8.36 7.57 -15.42
N TYR A 156 8.37 8.72 -14.79
CA TYR A 156 9.52 9.63 -14.76
C TYR A 156 10.31 9.58 -13.46
N SER A 157 9.95 8.69 -12.53
CA SER A 157 10.56 8.59 -11.19
C SER A 157 11.85 7.78 -11.16
N PHE A 158 12.42 7.43 -12.31
CA PHE A 158 13.74 6.80 -12.42
C PHE A 158 14.90 7.81 -12.25
N LYS A 159 14.60 9.11 -12.12
CA LYS A 159 15.58 10.17 -11.82
C LYS A 159 15.08 11.03 -10.68
N SER A 160 15.93 11.26 -9.69
CA SER A 160 15.67 12.29 -8.70
C SER A 160 16.25 13.62 -9.20
N SER A 161 15.38 14.65 -9.32
CA SER A 161 15.84 16.00 -9.63
C SER A 161 16.63 16.65 -8.49
N LYS A 162 16.48 16.15 -7.26
CA LYS A 162 17.10 16.70 -6.05
C LYS A 162 18.46 16.08 -5.69
N LYS A 163 18.67 14.84 -6.09
CA LYS A 163 19.96 14.16 -6.00
C LYS A 163 20.17 13.46 -7.34
N ARG A 164 21.24 13.79 -8.05
CA ARG A 164 21.65 13.05 -9.25
C ARG A 164 22.18 11.66 -8.87
N VAL A 165 21.39 10.92 -8.09
CA VAL A 165 21.70 9.55 -7.72
C VAL A 165 20.88 8.69 -8.68
N PRO A 166 21.55 7.84 -9.49
CA PRO A 166 20.83 6.75 -10.18
C PRO A 166 20.17 5.88 -9.10
N LEU A 167 18.99 5.41 -9.38
CA LEU A 167 18.32 4.38 -8.60
C LEU A 167 19.11 3.10 -8.67
#